data_d6ef2753d03ae74070a5d3e4b5dcc57a
#
_entry.id   d6ef2753d03ae74070a5d3e4b5dcc57a
#
_cell.length_a   1.000
_cell.length_b   1.000
_cell.length_c   1.000
_cell.angle_alpha   90.00
_cell.angle_beta   90.00
_cell.angle_gamma   90.00
#
_symmetry.space_group_name_H-M   'P 1'
#
loop_
_entity.id
_entity.type
_entity.pdbx_description
1 polymer ?
#
loop_
_entity_poly.entity_id
_entity_poly.type
_entity_poly.pdbx_seq_one_letter_code
_entity_poly.pdbx_strand_id
1 'polypeptide(L)'
;MIPGSIRDAVANARKAEASNLRTPEYPEFSISEFLEIYPQFTTIVPDAVLNMYLEQALQCIQRPRWKAQWKSGLCLYIAHWLTLWLWSNSPKGSPAAVVANNGMSHGSISSKSVDGVNVSYGQTAAASGLTGWGSYKDTLFGQQFLTMARIIGHGGQYVI
;
A
#
# COMPACT_ATOMS: atom_id res chain seq x y z
N MET A 1 -54.56 -10.44 1.91
CA MET A 1 -53.16 -9.93 1.86
C MET A 1 -53.10 -8.72 2.77
N ILE A 2 -52.54 -8.85 3.97
CA ILE A 2 -52.52 -7.80 5.01
C ILE A 2 -51.34 -6.85 4.63
N PRO A 3 -51.55 -5.55 4.48
CA PRO A 3 -50.43 -4.63 4.25
C PRO A 3 -49.55 -4.62 5.50
N GLY A 4 -48.27 -4.82 5.30
CA GLY A 4 -47.28 -4.81 6.38
C GLY A 4 -47.40 -3.54 7.22
N SER A 5 -47.23 -3.67 8.52
CA SER A 5 -47.29 -2.57 9.47
C SER A 5 -46.32 -1.45 9.08
N ILE A 6 -46.69 -0.19 9.35
CA ILE A 6 -45.81 0.96 9.18
C ILE A 6 -44.45 0.72 9.85
N ARG A 7 -44.43 -0.02 10.96
CA ARG A 7 -43.18 -0.46 11.63
C ARG A 7 -42.31 -1.34 10.76
N ASP A 8 -42.93 -2.25 9.98
CA ASP A 8 -42.16 -3.15 9.07
C ASP A 8 -41.61 -2.38 7.88
N ALA A 9 -42.35 -1.40 7.37
CA ALA A 9 -41.88 -0.53 6.31
C ALA A 9 -40.69 0.33 6.78
N VAL A 10 -40.74 0.90 7.99
CA VAL A 10 -39.65 1.67 8.59
C VAL A 10 -38.43 0.77 8.88
N ALA A 11 -38.66 -0.46 9.38
CA ALA A 11 -37.57 -1.41 9.62
C ALA A 11 -36.89 -1.86 8.31
N ASN A 12 -37.66 -2.07 7.26
CA ASN A 12 -37.14 -2.43 5.94
C ASN A 12 -36.40 -1.24 5.27
N ALA A 13 -36.91 -0.02 5.44
CA ALA A 13 -36.22 1.20 4.98
C ALA A 13 -34.87 1.37 5.70
N ARG A 14 -34.82 1.17 7.02
CA ARG A 14 -33.56 1.22 7.79
C ARG A 14 -32.57 0.10 7.38
N LYS A 15 -33.07 -1.11 7.10
CA LYS A 15 -32.23 -2.20 6.59
C LYS A 15 -31.69 -1.89 5.20
N ALA A 16 -32.51 -1.33 4.32
CA ALA A 16 -32.10 -0.89 2.98
C ALA A 16 -31.09 0.26 3.05
N GLU A 17 -31.25 1.19 4.00
CA GLU A 17 -30.34 2.29 4.23
C GLU A 17 -29.01 1.83 4.84
N ALA A 18 -29.05 0.84 5.74
CA ALA A 18 -27.87 0.21 6.32
C ALA A 18 -27.13 -0.70 5.32
N SER A 19 -27.84 -1.32 4.40
CA SER A 19 -27.27 -2.14 3.31
C SER A 19 -26.87 -1.33 2.10
N ASN A 20 -27.38 -0.10 1.97
CA ASN A 20 -26.96 0.86 0.95
C ASN A 20 -25.59 1.41 1.38
N LEU A 21 -24.56 0.65 1.09
CA LEU A 21 -23.17 1.11 1.13
C LEU A 21 -23.09 2.26 0.14
N ARG A 22 -23.38 3.48 0.62
CA ARG A 22 -23.02 4.69 -0.12
C ARG A 22 -21.53 4.54 -0.37
N THR A 23 -21.16 4.37 -1.62
CA THR A 23 -19.79 4.50 -2.05
C THR A 23 -19.45 5.95 -1.66
N PRO A 24 -18.64 6.18 -0.61
CA PRO A 24 -18.34 7.55 -0.23
C PRO A 24 -17.69 8.19 -1.45
N GLU A 25 -18.14 9.39 -1.79
CA GLU A 25 -17.50 10.21 -2.81
C GLU A 25 -16.08 10.47 -2.31
N TYR A 26 -15.12 9.74 -2.87
CA TYR A 26 -13.72 9.86 -2.50
C TYR A 26 -13.19 11.13 -3.14
N PRO A 27 -12.44 11.99 -2.41
CA PRO A 27 -11.68 13.02 -3.08
C PRO A 27 -10.79 12.33 -4.09
N GLU A 28 -10.81 12.83 -5.31
CA GLU A 28 -9.98 12.32 -6.38
C GLU A 28 -8.52 12.35 -5.92
N PHE A 29 -7.87 11.21 -6.00
CA PHE A 29 -6.42 11.11 -5.83
C PHE A 29 -5.82 10.92 -7.21
N SER A 30 -4.97 11.85 -7.60
CA SER A 30 -4.38 11.87 -8.95
C SER A 30 -2.94 11.37 -8.94
N ILE A 31 -2.48 10.92 -10.11
CA ILE A 31 -1.08 10.59 -10.34
C ILE A 31 -0.18 11.79 -10.06
N SER A 32 -0.64 13.00 -10.39
CA SER A 32 0.13 14.23 -10.13
C SER A 32 0.44 14.40 -8.65
N GLU A 33 -0.55 14.18 -7.76
CA GLU A 33 -0.32 14.21 -6.31
C GLU A 33 0.68 13.13 -5.86
N PHE A 34 0.64 11.94 -6.47
CA PHE A 34 1.61 10.89 -6.18
C PHE A 34 3.03 11.29 -6.59
N LEU A 35 3.20 11.84 -7.78
CA LEU A 35 4.50 12.25 -8.32
C LEU A 35 5.09 13.48 -7.61
N GLU A 36 4.26 14.35 -7.04
CA GLU A 36 4.72 15.42 -6.15
C GLU A 36 5.37 14.87 -4.88
N ILE A 37 4.81 13.79 -4.32
CA ILE A 37 5.34 13.14 -3.10
C ILE A 37 6.55 12.26 -3.43
N TYR A 38 6.52 11.57 -4.57
CA TYR A 38 7.54 10.61 -5.02
C TYR A 38 8.11 10.99 -6.39
N PRO A 39 8.84 12.09 -6.50
CA PRO A 39 9.37 12.61 -7.78
C PRO A 39 10.36 11.65 -8.47
N GLN A 40 10.94 10.70 -7.74
CA GLN A 40 11.85 9.70 -8.28
C GLN A 40 11.20 8.77 -9.31
N PHE A 41 9.88 8.69 -9.37
CA PHE A 41 9.16 7.89 -10.37
C PHE A 41 8.81 8.71 -11.63
N THR A 42 8.98 10.04 -11.59
CA THR A 42 8.71 10.92 -12.72
C THR A 42 9.62 10.54 -13.89
N THR A 43 9.08 10.48 -15.09
CA THR A 43 9.79 10.18 -16.35
C THR A 43 10.36 8.77 -16.49
N ILE A 44 10.42 7.98 -15.41
CA ILE A 44 11.01 6.63 -15.43
C ILE A 44 9.94 5.58 -15.66
N VAL A 45 8.71 5.83 -15.18
CA VAL A 45 7.59 4.91 -15.28
C VAL A 45 6.60 5.40 -16.33
N PRO A 46 6.16 4.54 -17.26
CA PRO A 46 5.11 4.90 -18.21
C PRO A 46 3.77 5.21 -17.52
N ASP A 47 3.04 6.21 -18.04
CA ASP A 47 1.75 6.64 -17.48
C ASP A 47 0.72 5.50 -17.40
N ALA A 48 0.74 4.58 -18.35
CA ALA A 48 -0.14 3.41 -18.33
C ALA A 48 0.09 2.52 -17.10
N VAL A 49 1.34 2.36 -16.67
CA VAL A 49 1.71 1.56 -15.49
C VAL A 49 1.33 2.31 -14.21
N LEU A 50 1.53 3.63 -14.19
CA LEU A 50 1.10 4.48 -13.08
C LEU A 50 -0.42 4.41 -12.88
N ASN A 51 -1.19 4.56 -13.96
CA ASN A 51 -2.65 4.46 -13.92
C ASN A 51 -3.13 3.09 -13.46
N MET A 52 -2.53 2.00 -13.96
CA MET A 52 -2.87 0.64 -13.55
C MET A 52 -2.71 0.44 -12.04
N TYR A 53 -1.58 0.85 -11.47
CA TYR A 53 -1.37 0.70 -10.03
C TYR A 53 -2.18 1.68 -9.19
N LEU A 54 -2.53 2.86 -9.72
CA LEU A 54 -3.46 3.77 -9.07
C LEU A 54 -4.85 3.15 -8.96
N GLU A 55 -5.39 2.61 -10.05
CA GLU A 55 -6.70 1.94 -10.05
C GLU A 55 -6.71 0.77 -9.07
N GLN A 56 -5.67 -0.05 -9.08
CA GLN A 56 -5.52 -1.16 -8.15
C GLN A 56 -5.48 -0.68 -6.70
N ALA A 57 -4.73 0.38 -6.40
CA ALA A 57 -4.65 0.95 -5.07
C ALA A 57 -6.01 1.45 -4.57
N LEU A 58 -6.77 2.14 -5.43
CA LEU A 58 -8.10 2.66 -5.11
C LEU A 58 -9.09 1.54 -4.78
N GLN A 59 -8.98 0.37 -5.42
CA GLN A 59 -9.81 -0.79 -5.12
C GLN A 59 -9.41 -1.48 -3.81
N CYS A 60 -8.09 -1.57 -3.53
CA CYS A 60 -7.58 -2.29 -2.37
C CYS A 60 -7.66 -1.48 -1.08
N ILE A 61 -7.50 -0.15 -1.15
CA ILE A 61 -7.35 0.71 0.02
C ILE A 61 -8.62 1.53 0.25
N GLN A 62 -9.46 1.02 1.12
CA GLN A 62 -10.76 1.62 1.42
C GLN A 62 -10.63 2.81 2.38
N ARG A 63 -11.06 4.00 1.94
CA ARG A 63 -11.02 5.23 2.71
C ARG A 63 -11.72 5.16 4.08
N PRO A 64 -12.90 4.54 4.22
CA PRO A 64 -13.57 4.44 5.52
C PRO A 64 -12.72 3.75 6.57
N ARG A 65 -11.89 2.77 6.15
CA ARG A 65 -10.98 2.04 7.02
C ARG A 65 -9.71 2.83 7.32
N TRP A 66 -9.13 3.48 6.30
CA TRP A 66 -7.86 4.21 6.40
C TRP A 66 -8.00 5.65 6.90
N LYS A 67 -9.20 6.23 6.83
CA LYS A 67 -9.52 7.58 7.31
C LYS A 67 -8.50 8.63 6.86
N ALA A 68 -7.87 9.34 7.81
CA ALA A 68 -6.86 10.35 7.53
C ALA A 68 -5.59 9.80 6.86
N GLN A 69 -5.29 8.50 7.05
CA GLN A 69 -4.10 7.87 6.48
C GLN A 69 -4.31 7.31 5.06
N TRP A 70 -5.49 7.53 4.48
CA TRP A 70 -5.85 6.95 3.19
C TRP A 70 -4.91 7.34 2.06
N LYS A 71 -4.58 8.63 1.92
CA LYS A 71 -3.63 9.10 0.88
C LYS A 71 -2.23 8.49 1.08
N SER A 72 -1.75 8.44 2.31
CA SER A 72 -0.45 7.82 2.62
C SER A 72 -0.44 6.34 2.28
N GLY A 73 -1.53 5.63 2.57
CA GLY A 73 -1.69 4.23 2.21
C GLY A 73 -1.63 4.01 0.70
N LEU A 74 -2.36 4.83 -0.09
CA LEU A 74 -2.32 4.78 -1.55
C LEU A 74 -0.91 5.00 -2.08
N CYS A 75 -0.23 6.05 -1.61
CA CYS A 75 1.12 6.38 -2.02
C CYS A 75 2.11 5.25 -1.75
N LEU A 76 2.09 4.68 -0.55
CA LEU A 76 2.98 3.57 -0.17
C LEU A 76 2.69 2.30 -0.98
N TYR A 77 1.42 2.01 -1.23
CA TYR A 77 1.02 0.87 -2.06
C TYR A 77 1.55 1.02 -3.49
N ILE A 78 1.30 2.17 -4.12
CA ILE A 78 1.75 2.45 -5.49
C ILE A 78 3.27 2.41 -5.55
N ALA A 79 3.99 3.07 -4.63
CA ALA A 79 5.44 3.11 -4.59
C ALA A 79 6.06 1.70 -4.44
N HIS A 80 5.44 0.82 -3.63
CA HIS A 80 5.87 -0.57 -3.48
C HIS A 80 5.80 -1.32 -4.82
N TRP A 81 4.65 -1.30 -5.48
CA TRP A 81 4.47 -2.04 -6.72
C TRP A 81 5.29 -1.46 -7.88
N LEU A 82 5.43 -0.13 -7.95
CA LEU A 82 6.32 0.51 -8.92
C LEU A 82 7.79 0.12 -8.72
N THR A 83 8.24 0.03 -7.47
CA THR A 83 9.60 -0.41 -7.16
C THR A 83 9.86 -1.83 -7.65
N LEU A 84 8.93 -2.75 -7.41
CA LEU A 84 9.03 -4.13 -7.89
C LEU A 84 8.96 -4.21 -9.42
N TRP A 85 8.08 -3.42 -10.04
CA TRP A 85 7.99 -3.34 -11.49
C TRP A 85 9.29 -2.83 -12.12
N LEU A 86 9.86 -1.76 -11.58
CA LEU A 86 11.16 -1.24 -12.03
C LEU A 86 12.28 -2.26 -11.82
N TRP A 87 12.27 -2.96 -10.69
CA TRP A 87 13.27 -4.00 -10.40
C TRP A 87 13.26 -5.11 -11.45
N SER A 88 12.08 -5.52 -11.91
CA SER A 88 11.94 -6.60 -12.90
C SER A 88 12.14 -6.15 -14.35
N ASN A 89 11.90 -4.87 -14.65
CA ASN A 89 11.86 -4.37 -16.03
C ASN A 89 13.02 -3.45 -16.41
N SER A 90 13.85 -3.02 -15.45
CA SER A 90 14.92 -2.07 -15.73
C SER A 90 16.24 -2.74 -16.08
N PRO A 91 16.94 -2.27 -17.15
CA PRO A 91 18.29 -2.72 -17.44
C PRO A 91 19.24 -2.38 -16.28
N LYS A 92 20.17 -3.27 -15.99
CA LYS A 92 21.18 -3.04 -14.94
C LYS A 92 21.97 -1.76 -15.22
N GLY A 93 22.13 -0.93 -14.19
CA GLY A 93 22.88 0.34 -14.29
C GLY A 93 22.08 1.52 -14.86
N SER A 94 20.82 1.32 -15.27
CA SER A 94 19.95 2.43 -15.69
C SER A 94 19.49 3.28 -14.50
N PRO A 95 19.10 4.55 -14.71
CA PRO A 95 18.51 5.39 -13.66
C PRO A 95 17.31 4.71 -12.97
N ALA A 96 16.50 4.00 -13.74
CA ALA A 96 15.36 3.25 -13.25
C ALA A 96 15.78 2.11 -12.30
N ALA A 97 16.85 1.38 -12.62
CA ALA A 97 17.41 0.35 -11.76
C ALA A 97 17.96 0.93 -10.44
N VAL A 98 18.53 2.14 -10.48
CA VAL A 98 19.00 2.83 -9.26
C VAL A 98 17.83 3.18 -8.35
N VAL A 99 16.74 3.75 -8.89
CA VAL A 99 15.53 4.07 -8.15
C VAL A 99 14.92 2.79 -7.54
N ALA A 100 14.82 1.72 -8.33
CA ALA A 100 14.33 0.43 -7.84
C ALA A 100 15.21 -0.10 -6.68
N ASN A 101 16.53 -0.08 -6.85
CA ASN A 101 17.46 -0.58 -5.84
C ASN A 101 17.37 0.22 -4.53
N ASN A 102 17.22 1.54 -4.60
CA ASN A 102 17.05 2.40 -3.42
C ASN A 102 15.73 2.14 -2.68
N GLY A 103 14.70 1.70 -3.39
CA GLY A 103 13.41 1.33 -2.81
C GLY A 103 13.35 -0.10 -2.25
N MET A 104 14.32 -0.96 -2.62
CA MET A 104 14.39 -2.31 -2.10
C MET A 104 14.87 -2.34 -0.65
N SER A 105 14.34 -3.26 0.12
CA SER A 105 14.77 -3.52 1.49
C SER A 105 16.05 -4.34 1.47
N HIS A 106 17.19 -3.68 1.53
CA HIS A 106 18.44 -4.37 1.82
C HIS A 106 18.47 -4.65 3.31
N GLY A 107 18.39 -5.92 3.70
CA GLY A 107 18.51 -6.31 5.10
C GLY A 107 19.75 -5.69 5.76
N SER A 108 19.77 -5.56 7.09
CA SER A 108 20.94 -5.05 7.78
C SER A 108 22.16 -5.94 7.46
N ILE A 109 23.30 -5.32 7.20
CA ILE A 109 24.55 -6.04 6.94
C ILE A 109 24.93 -6.77 8.23
N SER A 110 24.77 -8.10 8.24
CA SER A 110 25.09 -8.90 9.41
C SER A 110 26.58 -9.31 9.49
N SER A 111 27.33 -9.15 8.40
CA SER A 111 28.77 -9.33 8.39
C SER A 111 29.44 -8.55 7.27
N LYS A 112 30.46 -7.76 7.60
CA LYS A 112 31.31 -7.07 6.65
C LYS A 112 32.70 -7.71 6.73
N SER A 113 33.08 -8.51 5.77
CA SER A 113 34.46 -8.97 5.62
C SER A 113 35.21 -7.96 4.76
N VAL A 114 36.38 -7.52 5.22
CA VAL A 114 37.12 -6.41 4.60
C VAL A 114 38.11 -6.91 3.53
N ASP A 115 38.35 -8.22 3.41
CA ASP A 115 39.37 -8.71 2.49
C ASP A 115 38.92 -10.00 1.78
N GLY A 116 37.87 -9.85 0.97
CA GLY A 116 37.24 -10.92 0.20
C GLY A 116 35.74 -10.83 0.25
N VAL A 117 35.22 -9.75 -0.28
CA VAL A 117 33.83 -9.29 -0.34
C VAL A 117 32.79 -10.40 -0.23
N ASN A 118 32.37 -10.71 1.00
CA ASN A 118 31.20 -11.52 1.28
C ASN A 118 30.19 -10.66 2.06
N VAL A 119 29.38 -9.90 1.33
CA VAL A 119 28.28 -9.11 1.93
C VAL A 119 27.08 -10.05 2.12
N SER A 120 26.89 -10.52 3.34
CA SER A 120 25.70 -11.31 3.69
C SER A 120 24.61 -10.36 4.21
N TYR A 121 23.49 -10.28 3.50
CA TYR A 121 22.32 -9.53 3.93
C TYR A 121 21.47 -10.40 4.88
N GLY A 122 21.46 -10.06 6.15
CA GLY A 122 20.56 -10.67 7.12
C GLY A 122 19.17 -10.04 7.06
N GLN A 123 18.14 -10.88 7.16
CA GLN A 123 16.79 -10.34 7.33
C GLN A 123 16.71 -9.59 8.66
N THR A 124 16.30 -8.31 8.61
CA THR A 124 16.10 -7.53 9.84
C THR A 124 14.99 -8.15 10.70
N ALA A 125 15.13 -8.04 12.02
CA ALA A 125 14.11 -8.50 12.97
C ALA A 125 12.70 -7.90 12.66
N ALA A 126 12.65 -6.70 12.06
CA ALA A 126 11.42 -6.11 11.55
C ALA A 126 10.76 -6.94 10.43
N ALA A 127 11.56 -7.57 9.55
CA ALA A 127 11.05 -8.41 8.48
C ALA A 127 10.59 -9.79 8.98
N SER A 128 11.14 -10.31 10.07
CA SER A 128 10.74 -11.59 10.64
C SER A 128 9.28 -11.60 11.15
N GLY A 129 8.82 -10.47 11.69
CA GLY A 129 7.42 -10.29 12.10
C GLY A 129 6.42 -10.16 10.96
N LEU A 130 6.89 -10.11 9.71
CA LEU A 130 6.09 -9.97 8.49
C LEU A 130 5.97 -11.29 7.71
N THR A 131 6.23 -12.42 8.35
CA THR A 131 6.06 -13.74 7.75
C THR A 131 4.62 -13.90 7.28
N GLY A 132 4.42 -14.26 6.00
CA GLY A 132 3.09 -14.39 5.39
C GLY A 132 2.60 -13.18 4.58
N TRP A 133 3.31 -12.04 4.60
CA TRP A 133 2.92 -10.84 3.86
C TRP A 133 3.56 -10.72 2.46
N GLY A 134 4.11 -11.81 1.93
CA GLY A 134 4.62 -11.89 0.56
C GLY A 134 5.68 -10.83 0.24
N SER A 135 5.59 -10.27 -0.95
CA SER A 135 6.54 -9.31 -1.50
C SER A 135 6.62 -7.96 -0.77
N TYR A 136 5.65 -7.62 0.08
CA TYR A 136 5.70 -6.37 0.85
C TYR A 136 6.94 -6.23 1.73
N LYS A 137 7.60 -7.32 2.07
CA LYS A 137 8.86 -7.30 2.83
C LYS A 137 10.05 -6.82 2.00
N ASP A 138 9.95 -6.97 0.69
CA ASP A 138 11.08 -6.79 -0.21
C ASP A 138 11.37 -5.32 -0.50
N THR A 139 10.44 -4.42 -0.20
CA THR A 139 10.64 -2.98 -0.36
C THR A 139 10.45 -2.20 0.93
N LEU A 140 11.14 -1.05 1.05
CA LEU A 140 10.98 -0.14 2.17
C LEU A 140 9.55 0.42 2.23
N PHE A 141 8.95 0.73 1.08
CA PHE A 141 7.58 1.22 0.97
C PHE A 141 6.56 0.15 1.42
N GLY A 142 6.80 -1.12 1.04
CA GLY A 142 5.98 -2.23 1.47
C GLY A 142 6.02 -2.45 2.98
N GLN A 143 7.18 -2.36 3.61
CA GLN A 143 7.33 -2.47 5.06
C GLN A 143 6.61 -1.34 5.81
N GLN A 144 6.71 -0.10 5.30
CA GLN A 144 5.97 1.05 5.84
C GLN A 144 4.46 0.87 5.67
N PHE A 145 4.02 0.42 4.49
CA PHE A 145 2.61 0.12 4.23
C PHE A 145 2.06 -0.90 5.23
N LEU A 146 2.78 -2.01 5.45
CA LEU A 146 2.35 -3.04 6.39
C LEU A 146 2.29 -2.55 7.83
N THR A 147 3.25 -1.71 8.23
CA THR A 147 3.25 -1.11 9.57
C THR A 147 2.00 -0.25 9.78
N MET A 148 1.66 0.59 8.79
CA MET A 148 0.43 1.40 8.83
C MET A 148 -0.83 0.54 8.78
N ALA A 149 -0.87 -0.46 7.90
CA ALA A 149 -2.01 -1.36 7.77
C ALA A 149 -2.29 -2.14 9.07
N ARG A 150 -1.26 -2.53 9.81
CA ARG A 150 -1.38 -3.16 11.13
C ARG A 150 -2.01 -2.22 12.15
N ILE A 151 -1.53 -0.99 12.23
CA ILE A 151 -2.07 0.01 13.16
C ILE A 151 -3.56 0.25 12.86
N ILE A 152 -3.91 0.41 11.58
CA ILE A 152 -5.27 0.65 11.13
C ILE A 152 -6.13 -0.60 11.30
N GLY A 153 -5.58 -1.79 11.04
CA GLY A 153 -6.28 -3.07 11.11
C GLY A 153 -6.58 -3.53 12.53
N HIS A 154 -5.82 -3.10 13.52
CA HIS A 154 -6.03 -3.48 14.92
C HIS A 154 -7.26 -2.80 15.54
N GLY A 155 -7.92 -1.83 14.85
CA GLY A 155 -9.15 -1.14 15.26
C GLY A 155 -9.27 -1.07 16.78
N GLY A 156 -9.28 0.07 17.42
CA GLY A 156 -9.31 0.33 18.84
C GLY A 156 -9.33 -0.90 19.77
N GLN A 157 -8.19 -1.51 20.02
CA GLN A 157 -8.07 -2.39 21.18
C GLN A 157 -8.17 -1.48 22.41
N TYR A 158 -9.31 -1.56 23.08
CA TYR A 158 -9.40 -1.03 24.43
C TYR A 158 -8.40 -1.82 25.28
N VAL A 159 -7.31 -1.16 25.65
CA VAL A 159 -6.46 -1.63 26.74
C VAL A 159 -7.21 -1.24 28.01
N ILE A 160 -7.80 -2.24 28.65
CA ILE A 160 -8.35 -2.11 30.01
C ILE A 160 -7.17 -2.13 30.98
#